data_7c7ac20d7881ad26b85e87e0116a2053
#
_entry.id   7c7ac20d7881ad26b85e87e0116a2053
#
_cell.length_a   1.000
_cell.length_b   1.000
_cell.length_c   1.000
_cell.angle_alpha   90.00
_cell.angle_beta   90.00
_cell.angle_gamma   90.00
#
_symmetry.space_group_name_H-M   'P 1'
#
loop_
_entity.id
_entity.type
_entity.pdbx_description
1 polymer ?
#
loop_
_entity_poly.entity_id
_entity_poly.type
_entity_poly.pdbx_seq_one_letter_code
_entity_poly.pdbx_strand_id
1 'polypeptide(L)'
;MRKDTLRSGMQIVRLVVLMVEVEQPEGISSRKLILETARHNVLTAYSGDGAVNLLQRFPNVDLAIIHTELEGKEFESTVRRLKELRPNLYILAISPAESGKLEGVDAILPSYDPQELLEFLAKHFEAATSDENT
;
A
#
# COMPACT_ATOMS: atom_id res chain seq x y z
N MET A 1 -6.60 -11.60 -0.95
CA MET A 1 -6.80 -11.10 0.43
C MET A 1 -7.27 -12.22 1.33
N ARG A 2 -6.82 -12.23 2.56
CA ARG A 2 -7.27 -13.20 3.55
C ARG A 2 -8.23 -12.53 4.52
N LYS A 3 -9.25 -13.27 4.92
CA LYS A 3 -10.26 -12.78 5.86
C LYS A 3 -10.13 -13.52 7.18
N ASP A 4 -10.20 -12.77 8.27
CA ASP A 4 -10.17 -13.32 9.61
C ASP A 4 -11.41 -12.88 10.37
N THR A 5 -11.81 -13.70 11.34
CA THR A 5 -12.97 -13.39 12.16
C THR A 5 -12.52 -12.92 13.53
N LEU A 6 -12.99 -11.76 13.94
CA LEU A 6 -12.75 -11.24 15.25
C LEU A 6 -13.68 -11.90 16.27
N ARG A 7 -13.35 -11.70 17.56
CA ARG A 7 -14.09 -12.26 18.69
C ARG A 7 -15.59 -11.97 18.63
N SER A 8 -15.97 -10.83 18.10
CA SER A 8 -17.37 -10.40 18.01
C SER A 8 -18.09 -10.94 16.76
N GLY A 9 -17.45 -11.77 15.98
CA GLY A 9 -17.98 -12.24 14.71
C GLY A 9 -17.71 -11.29 13.53
N MET A 10 -17.10 -10.14 13.79
CA MET A 10 -16.72 -9.21 12.72
C MET A 10 -15.59 -9.79 11.92
N GLN A 11 -15.64 -9.61 10.60
CA GLN A 11 -14.57 -10.02 9.72
C GLN A 11 -13.63 -8.85 9.46
N ILE A 12 -12.33 -9.13 9.43
CA ILE A 12 -11.31 -8.18 9.04
C ILE A 12 -10.57 -8.72 7.81
N VAL A 13 -10.05 -7.80 7.03
CA VAL A 13 -9.25 -8.14 5.86
C VAL A 13 -7.78 -7.95 6.21
N ARG A 14 -6.99 -8.99 6.00
CA ARG A 14 -5.54 -8.90 6.10
C ARG A 14 -4.98 -8.74 4.72
N LEU A 15 -4.27 -7.65 4.54
CA LEU A 15 -3.69 -7.30 3.25
C LEU A 15 -2.21 -7.66 3.22
N VAL A 16 -1.72 -7.97 2.04
CA VAL A 16 -0.29 -8.03 1.77
C VAL A 16 0.06 -6.74 1.05
N VAL A 17 0.82 -5.89 1.70
CA VAL A 17 1.12 -4.54 1.26
C VAL A 17 2.57 -4.45 0.82
N LEU A 18 2.80 -4.00 -0.41
CA LEU A 18 4.13 -3.62 -0.87
C LEU A 18 4.29 -2.13 -0.61
N MET A 19 5.15 -1.77 0.32
CA MET A 19 5.39 -0.38 0.68
C MET A 19 6.73 0.09 0.09
N VAL A 20 6.67 1.13 -0.72
CA VAL A 20 7.85 1.69 -1.38
C VAL A 20 8.10 3.07 -0.79
N GLU A 21 9.16 3.20 -0.03
CA GLU A 21 9.48 4.41 0.73
C GLU A 21 10.90 4.86 0.53
N VAL A 22 11.16 6.10 0.92
CA VAL A 22 12.53 6.59 1.06
C VAL A 22 13.12 5.96 2.32
N GLU A 23 14.32 5.43 2.21
CA GLU A 23 14.99 4.82 3.36
C GLU A 23 15.20 5.87 4.45
N GLN A 24 14.83 5.52 5.66
CA GLN A 24 15.00 6.40 6.81
C GLN A 24 16.17 5.91 7.66
N PRO A 25 17.09 6.82 8.02
CA PRO A 25 18.27 6.41 8.79
C PRO A 25 17.95 5.96 10.21
N GLU A 26 16.76 6.30 10.73
CA GLU A 26 16.42 6.04 12.12
C GLU A 26 15.18 5.17 12.28
N GLY A 27 15.26 3.92 11.88
CA GLY A 27 14.27 2.95 12.25
C GLY A 27 13.10 2.79 11.30
N ILE A 28 12.00 2.30 11.84
CA ILE A 28 10.84 1.83 11.08
C ILE A 28 9.91 3.00 10.80
N SER A 29 9.35 3.06 9.58
CA SER A 29 8.38 4.08 9.26
C SER A 29 7.11 3.91 10.10
N SER A 30 6.49 5.02 10.45
CA SER A 30 5.24 5.01 11.21
C SER A 30 4.13 4.31 10.44
N ARG A 31 4.12 4.45 9.12
CA ARG A 31 3.13 3.79 8.27
C ARG A 31 3.29 2.28 8.31
N LYS A 32 4.52 1.80 8.21
CA LYS A 32 4.80 0.37 8.30
C LYS A 32 4.34 -0.17 9.65
N LEU A 33 4.70 0.52 10.73
CA LEU A 33 4.38 0.08 12.08
C LEU A 33 2.87 -0.03 12.29
N ILE A 34 2.10 0.97 11.87
CA ILE A 34 0.67 0.93 12.10
C ILE A 34 -0.02 -0.15 11.26
N LEU A 35 0.46 -0.39 10.06
CA LEU A 35 -0.07 -1.47 9.23
C LEU A 35 0.20 -2.84 9.84
N GLU A 36 1.40 -3.05 10.37
CA GLU A 36 1.74 -4.30 11.03
C GLU A 36 0.98 -4.48 12.35
N THR A 37 0.74 -3.40 13.07
CA THR A 37 -0.07 -3.44 14.29
C THR A 37 -1.51 -3.84 13.96
N ALA A 38 -2.02 -3.43 12.81
CA ALA A 38 -3.33 -3.83 12.33
C ALA A 38 -3.34 -5.20 11.65
N ARG A 39 -2.22 -5.93 11.76
CA ARG A 39 -2.03 -7.29 11.27
C ARG A 39 -1.97 -7.45 9.76
N HIS A 40 -1.71 -6.40 9.03
CA HIS A 40 -1.36 -6.51 7.62
C HIS A 40 0.07 -7.01 7.48
N ASN A 41 0.35 -7.71 6.39
CA ASN A 41 1.70 -8.12 6.06
C ASN A 41 2.34 -7.03 5.19
N VAL A 42 3.47 -6.51 5.60
CA VAL A 42 4.14 -5.43 4.90
C VAL A 42 5.48 -5.88 4.36
N LEU A 43 5.64 -5.74 3.04
CA LEU A 43 6.91 -5.93 2.35
C LEU A 43 7.43 -4.54 2.01
N THR A 44 8.65 -4.22 2.40
CA THR A 44 9.19 -2.87 2.23
C THR A 44 10.30 -2.86 1.20
N ALA A 45 10.21 -1.92 0.26
CA ALA A 45 11.27 -1.62 -0.71
C ALA A 45 11.66 -0.16 -0.57
N TYR A 46 12.93 0.14 -0.85
CA TYR A 46 13.45 1.51 -0.79
C TYR A 46 13.88 2.01 -2.16
N SER A 47 13.48 1.30 -3.20
CA SER A 47 13.77 1.67 -4.58
C SER A 47 12.74 1.04 -5.51
N GLY A 48 12.68 1.55 -6.73
CA GLY A 48 11.82 0.96 -7.76
C GLY A 48 12.26 -0.45 -8.12
N ASP A 49 13.56 -0.68 -8.23
CA ASP A 49 14.08 -2.02 -8.52
C ASP A 49 13.73 -3.01 -7.41
N GLY A 50 13.86 -2.58 -6.17
CA GLY A 50 13.48 -3.40 -5.03
C GLY A 50 12.00 -3.74 -5.04
N ALA A 51 11.16 -2.78 -5.38
CA ALA A 51 9.72 -2.99 -5.44
C ALA A 51 9.35 -4.01 -6.52
N VAL A 52 9.92 -3.87 -7.71
CA VAL A 52 9.69 -4.81 -8.81
C VAL A 52 10.12 -6.22 -8.42
N ASN A 53 11.29 -6.33 -7.81
CA ASN A 53 11.83 -7.60 -7.36
C ASN A 53 10.90 -8.28 -6.34
N LEU A 54 10.40 -7.52 -5.37
CA LEU A 54 9.48 -8.05 -4.38
C LEU A 54 8.16 -8.49 -4.99
N LEU A 55 7.62 -7.72 -5.92
CA LEU A 55 6.36 -8.12 -6.57
C LEU A 55 6.53 -9.39 -7.39
N GLN A 56 7.68 -9.59 -8.03
CA GLN A 56 7.96 -10.81 -8.77
C GLN A 56 8.07 -12.01 -7.84
N ARG A 57 8.63 -11.84 -6.66
CA ARG A 57 8.81 -12.91 -5.69
C ARG A 57 7.56 -13.20 -4.88
N PHE A 58 6.72 -12.19 -4.67
CA PHE A 58 5.51 -12.30 -3.85
C PHE A 58 4.30 -11.83 -4.65
N PRO A 59 3.80 -12.68 -5.56
CA PRO A 59 2.70 -12.28 -6.46
C PRO A 59 1.35 -12.10 -5.76
N ASN A 60 1.25 -12.47 -4.49
CA ASN A 60 0.01 -12.31 -3.72
C ASN A 60 -0.14 -10.94 -3.07
N VAL A 61 0.67 -9.96 -3.46
CA VAL A 61 0.53 -8.58 -2.99
C VAL A 61 -0.83 -8.03 -3.41
N ASP A 62 -1.55 -7.44 -2.46
CA ASP A 62 -2.89 -6.88 -2.69
C ASP A 62 -2.84 -5.44 -3.19
N LEU A 63 -1.91 -4.66 -2.67
CA LEU A 63 -1.74 -3.27 -3.09
C LEU A 63 -0.30 -2.83 -2.88
N ALA A 64 0.07 -1.78 -3.61
CA ALA A 64 1.34 -1.09 -3.41
C ALA A 64 1.05 0.31 -2.87
N ILE A 65 1.80 0.72 -1.85
CA ILE A 65 1.76 2.07 -1.32
C ILE A 65 3.10 2.70 -1.65
N ILE A 66 3.08 3.76 -2.46
CA ILE A 66 4.30 4.35 -3.00
C ILE A 66 4.39 5.81 -2.60
N HIS A 67 5.52 6.18 -2.00
CA HIS A 67 5.78 7.56 -1.62
C HIS A 67 6.27 8.35 -2.83
N THR A 68 5.64 9.51 -3.10
CA THR A 68 6.00 10.31 -4.27
C THR A 68 7.36 11.00 -4.16
N GLU A 69 7.95 11.00 -2.97
CA GLU A 69 9.28 11.61 -2.76
C GLU A 69 10.45 10.72 -3.16
N LEU A 70 10.20 9.59 -3.82
CA LEU A 70 11.29 8.84 -4.42
C LEU A 70 12.05 9.74 -5.40
N GLU A 71 13.36 9.61 -5.40
CA GLU A 71 14.22 10.52 -6.14
C GLU A 71 13.99 10.52 -7.65
N GLY A 72 14.07 11.71 -8.25
CA GLY A 72 13.98 11.89 -9.68
C GLY A 72 12.65 11.41 -10.24
N LYS A 73 12.72 10.62 -11.30
CA LYS A 73 11.54 10.04 -11.95
C LYS A 73 11.25 8.63 -11.47
N GLU A 74 11.85 8.22 -10.36
CA GLU A 74 11.71 6.86 -9.88
C GLU A 74 10.27 6.51 -9.51
N PHE A 75 9.53 7.46 -8.95
CA PHE A 75 8.13 7.22 -8.63
C PHE A 75 7.32 6.79 -9.86
N GLU A 76 7.39 7.58 -10.92
CA GLU A 76 6.63 7.31 -12.15
C GLU A 76 7.06 6.01 -12.81
N SER A 77 8.35 5.79 -12.87
CA SER A 77 8.92 4.55 -13.41
C SER A 77 8.48 3.33 -12.63
N THR A 78 8.47 3.43 -11.30
CA THR A 78 8.06 2.34 -10.44
C THR A 78 6.59 1.99 -10.65
N VAL A 79 5.72 2.99 -10.68
CA VAL A 79 4.29 2.79 -10.93
C VAL A 79 4.09 2.05 -12.25
N ARG A 80 4.73 2.52 -13.31
CA ARG A 80 4.61 1.91 -14.63
C ARG A 80 5.07 0.46 -14.62
N ARG A 81 6.23 0.19 -14.03
CA ARG A 81 6.79 -1.15 -13.99
C ARG A 81 5.93 -2.13 -13.20
N LEU A 82 5.38 -1.69 -12.07
CA LEU A 82 4.50 -2.53 -11.27
C LEU A 82 3.19 -2.82 -12.00
N LYS A 83 2.64 -1.84 -12.69
CA LYS A 83 1.43 -2.06 -13.50
C LYS A 83 1.68 -2.95 -14.70
N GLU A 84 2.88 -2.94 -15.27
CA GLU A 84 3.23 -3.86 -16.35
C GLU A 84 3.28 -5.30 -15.86
N LEU A 85 3.80 -5.51 -14.66
CA LEU A 85 3.83 -6.83 -14.03
C LEU A 85 2.45 -7.32 -13.63
N ARG A 86 1.64 -6.42 -13.13
CA ARG A 86 0.31 -6.75 -12.63
C ARG A 86 -0.66 -5.60 -12.89
N PRO A 87 -1.35 -5.62 -14.04
CA PRO A 87 -2.23 -4.50 -14.43
C PRO A 87 -3.34 -4.21 -13.41
N ASN A 88 -3.77 -5.19 -12.64
CA ASN A 88 -4.84 -5.02 -11.65
C ASN A 88 -4.34 -4.65 -10.26
N LEU A 89 -3.03 -4.46 -10.10
CA LEU A 89 -2.48 -4.07 -8.81
C LEU A 89 -3.01 -2.70 -8.41
N TYR A 90 -3.59 -2.61 -7.21
CA TYR A 90 -4.05 -1.34 -6.68
C TYR A 90 -2.83 -0.53 -6.21
N ILE A 91 -2.71 0.71 -6.67
CA ILE A 91 -1.60 1.59 -6.31
C ILE A 91 -2.13 2.82 -5.58
N LEU A 92 -1.68 2.98 -4.34
CA LEU A 92 -1.97 4.13 -3.50
C LEU A 92 -0.70 4.97 -3.39
N ALA A 93 -0.79 6.24 -3.75
CA ALA A 93 0.34 7.16 -3.60
C ALA A 93 0.21 7.94 -2.30
N ILE A 94 1.31 8.11 -1.60
CA ILE A 94 1.41 9.02 -0.47
C ILE A 94 2.16 10.25 -0.97
N SER A 95 1.48 11.39 -0.99
CA SER A 95 2.03 12.62 -1.50
C SER A 95 1.81 13.74 -0.48
N PRO A 96 2.87 14.37 0.04
CA PRO A 96 2.72 15.46 0.99
C PRO A 96 2.24 16.76 0.37
N ALA A 97 2.32 16.87 -0.95
CA ALA A 97 1.90 18.05 -1.68
C ALA A 97 0.66 17.74 -2.51
N GLU A 98 -0.11 18.78 -2.85
CA GLU A 98 -1.19 18.61 -3.79
C GLU A 98 -0.61 18.30 -5.16
N SER A 99 -0.73 17.05 -5.55
CA SER A 99 -0.12 16.56 -6.79
C SER A 99 -1.11 16.45 -7.93
N GLY A 100 -2.39 16.72 -7.67
CA GLY A 100 -3.39 16.47 -8.68
C GLY A 100 -3.45 15.00 -9.06
N LYS A 101 -3.75 14.74 -10.32
CA LYS A 101 -3.90 13.37 -10.79
C LYS A 101 -2.55 12.79 -11.19
N LEU A 102 -2.23 11.62 -10.66
CA LEU A 102 -1.01 10.88 -10.98
C LEU A 102 -1.36 9.69 -11.87
N GLU A 103 -0.67 9.57 -12.99
CA GLU A 103 -0.94 8.51 -13.95
C GLU A 103 -0.62 7.13 -13.37
N GLY A 104 -1.54 6.19 -13.55
CA GLY A 104 -1.37 4.82 -13.09
C GLY A 104 -1.65 4.62 -11.62
N VAL A 105 -1.98 5.67 -10.89
CA VAL A 105 -2.26 5.62 -9.46
C VAL A 105 -3.78 5.57 -9.25
N ASP A 106 -4.21 4.66 -8.39
CA ASP A 106 -5.64 4.46 -8.13
C ASP A 106 -6.18 5.40 -7.06
N ALA A 107 -5.35 5.81 -6.11
CA ALA A 107 -5.74 6.75 -5.07
C ALA A 107 -4.51 7.51 -4.55
N ILE A 108 -4.76 8.67 -3.96
CA ILE A 108 -3.72 9.51 -3.38
C ILE A 108 -4.15 9.90 -1.98
N LEU A 109 -3.26 9.71 -1.01
CA LEU A 109 -3.43 10.24 0.33
C LEU A 109 -2.40 11.35 0.54
N PRO A 110 -2.85 12.58 0.82
CA PRO A 110 -1.92 13.69 0.99
C PRO A 110 -1.28 13.76 2.38
N SER A 111 -1.73 12.95 3.29
CA SER A 111 -1.40 13.07 4.70
C SER A 111 -0.22 12.23 5.12
N TYR A 112 0.51 12.72 6.11
CA TYR A 112 1.53 11.97 6.83
C TYR A 112 0.94 11.17 8.01
N ASP A 113 -0.34 11.30 8.28
CA ASP A 113 -0.97 10.63 9.41
C ASP A 113 -1.18 9.14 9.13
N PRO A 114 -0.49 8.24 9.85
CA PRO A 114 -0.65 6.80 9.64
C PRO A 114 -2.06 6.30 9.92
N GLN A 115 -2.78 6.95 10.83
CA GLN A 115 -4.16 6.56 11.13
C GLN A 115 -5.07 6.79 9.95
N GLU A 116 -4.84 7.86 9.20
CA GLU A 116 -5.62 8.15 8.00
C GLU A 116 -5.43 7.06 6.94
N LEU A 117 -4.20 6.57 6.80
CA LEU A 117 -3.91 5.44 5.93
C LEU A 117 -4.69 4.20 6.36
N LEU A 118 -4.65 3.89 7.66
CA LEU A 118 -5.34 2.72 8.18
C LEU A 118 -6.85 2.81 7.95
N GLU A 119 -7.43 3.97 8.19
CA GLU A 119 -8.85 4.21 7.95
C GLU A 119 -9.21 4.06 6.48
N PHE A 120 -8.37 4.57 5.59
CA PHE A 120 -8.58 4.43 4.16
C PHE A 120 -8.62 2.97 3.75
N LEU A 121 -7.66 2.17 4.22
CA LEU A 121 -7.60 0.75 3.87
C LEU A 121 -8.80 0.00 4.42
N ALA A 122 -9.20 0.28 5.65
CA ALA A 122 -10.36 -0.36 6.25
C ALA A 122 -11.63 -0.05 5.46
N LYS A 123 -11.82 1.22 5.12
CA LYS A 123 -13.00 1.66 4.39
C LYS A 123 -13.05 1.09 2.98
N HIS A 124 -11.91 1.04 2.31
CA HIS A 124 -11.86 0.61 0.92
C HIS A 124 -11.95 -0.91 0.77
N PHE A 125 -11.22 -1.66 1.59
CA PHE A 125 -11.12 -3.11 1.44
C PHE A 125 -12.12 -3.88 2.30
N GLU A 126 -12.38 -3.44 3.53
CA GLU A 126 -13.33 -4.11 4.41
C GLU A 126 -14.78 -3.96 3.93
N ALA A 127 -15.12 -2.80 3.38
CA ALA A 127 -16.47 -2.58 2.85
C ALA A 127 -16.79 -3.59 1.74
N ALA A 128 -15.84 -3.83 0.85
CA ALA A 128 -16.01 -4.83 -0.20
C ALA A 128 -16.17 -6.24 0.37
N THR A 129 -15.42 -6.54 1.44
CA THR A 129 -15.50 -7.83 2.11
C THR A 129 -16.84 -8.03 2.78
N SER A 130 -17.38 -6.98 3.42
CA SER A 130 -18.69 -7.04 4.05
C SER A 130 -19.78 -7.33 3.04
N ASP A 131 -19.72 -6.72 1.87
CA ASP A 131 -20.70 -6.95 0.81
C ASP A 131 -20.71 -8.40 0.34
N GLU A 132 -19.55 -9.02 0.31
CA GLU A 132 -19.43 -10.42 -0.09
C GLU A 132 -20.06 -11.38 0.91
N ASN A 133 -20.22 -10.96 2.14
CA ASN A 133 -20.70 -11.80 3.22
C ASN A 133 -22.20 -11.62 3.52
N THR A 134 -22.83 -10.75 2.80
CA THR A 134 -24.27 -10.60 2.89
C THR A 134 -24.97 -11.34 1.79
#